data_cbd61ba7479c3ffa3fae9dc4c53733ba
#
_entry.id   cbd61ba7479c3ffa3fae9dc4c53733ba
#
_cell.length_a   1.000
_cell.length_b   1.000
_cell.length_c   1.000
_cell.angle_alpha   90.00
_cell.angle_beta   90.00
_cell.angle_gamma   90.00
#
_symmetry.space_group_name_H-M   'P 1'
#
loop_
_entity.id
_entity.type
_entity.pdbx_description
1 polymer ?
#
loop_
_entity_poly.entity_id
_entity_poly.type
_entity_poly.pdbx_seq_one_letter_code
_entity_poly.pdbx_strand_id
1 'polypeptide(L)'
;MPQKSYIELSHYLIAHNCKPVRTYSINKMNMPQLLLSINQEEDREIFNHIYLTCFNDPECQELETTFSGGISMKANKQLFAYKVWRSSYNIDLVVKAAGYFRIIIQNIQSHKPGEHLSGHQSFYKLQKELLKDGVDIKEYAIENGADVKKEILKPLIKAETGCIFGKTYLNCHHIDYHQSYPAGLVNTHPEFEKTMTRLYLGRKMHPMNKDIMDMSIGYMQSGIIKYKYAHLARDAMNDNWHRVTNLAEKVKAAGFQVLLYNTDGFWYVGKNGAYHGEGEGNDMGQWQNDHVDCTLRIKSPGAYEFMERKKYTPVLRGKTNLDLKKPREEWVWGDIFNTAADEVIRYKFIEGEGVVEVTTDKFGEEE
;
A
#
# COMPACT_ATOMS: atom_id res chain seq x y z
N MET A 1 18.28 25.23 32.49
CA MET A 1 17.22 24.48 33.23
C MET A 1 16.28 23.91 32.19
N PRO A 2 15.78 22.70 32.33
CA PRO A 2 14.77 22.18 31.37
C PRO A 2 13.54 23.07 31.47
N GLN A 3 12.95 23.36 30.30
CA GLN A 3 11.75 24.18 30.23
C GLN A 3 10.56 23.51 30.90
N LYS A 4 9.61 24.31 31.39
CA LYS A 4 8.42 23.81 32.10
C LYS A 4 7.61 22.83 31.27
N SER A 5 7.40 23.12 30.00
CA SER A 5 6.71 22.24 29.00
C SER A 5 7.36 20.86 28.85
N TYR A 6 8.68 20.79 28.92
CA TYR A 6 9.43 19.56 28.83
C TYR A 6 9.29 18.68 30.08
N ILE A 7 9.26 19.27 31.25
CA ILE A 7 9.03 18.55 32.51
C ILE A 7 7.61 17.96 32.52
N GLU A 8 6.64 18.73 32.06
CA GLU A 8 5.25 18.30 31.92
C GLU A 8 5.13 17.14 30.95
N LEU A 9 5.81 17.21 29.79
CA LEU A 9 5.85 16.11 28.82
C LEU A 9 6.49 14.83 29.39
N SER A 10 7.60 14.98 30.13
CA SER A 10 8.26 13.85 30.79
C SER A 10 7.33 13.15 31.77
N HIS A 11 6.59 13.90 32.57
CA HIS A 11 5.60 13.38 33.51
C HIS A 11 4.45 12.69 32.78
N TYR A 12 3.99 13.29 31.69
CA TYR A 12 2.95 12.71 30.82
C TYR A 12 3.38 11.37 30.21
N LEU A 13 4.58 11.30 29.65
CA LEU A 13 5.12 10.06 29.08
C LEU A 13 5.32 8.97 30.14
N ILE A 14 5.77 9.32 31.34
CA ILE A 14 5.91 8.38 32.46
C ILE A 14 4.53 7.85 32.90
N ALA A 15 3.53 8.73 32.98
CA ALA A 15 2.15 8.34 33.32
C ALA A 15 1.54 7.35 32.31
N HIS A 16 1.98 7.37 31.04
CA HIS A 16 1.54 6.44 29.99
C HIS A 16 2.48 5.25 29.81
N ASN A 17 3.14 4.80 30.89
CA ASN A 17 4.00 3.61 30.92
C ASN A 17 5.17 3.60 29.91
N CYS A 18 5.70 4.76 29.57
CA CYS A 18 6.92 4.83 28.76
C CYS A 18 8.07 4.11 29.46
N LYS A 19 8.57 3.08 28.81
CA LYS A 19 9.70 2.29 29.32
C LYS A 19 11.02 2.82 28.75
N PRO A 20 12.08 2.95 29.56
CA PRO A 20 13.40 3.28 29.02
C PRO A 20 13.91 2.13 28.13
N VAL A 21 14.30 2.46 26.90
CA VAL A 21 14.81 1.49 25.93
C VAL A 21 16.21 1.90 25.50
N ARG A 22 17.11 0.92 25.41
CA ARG A 22 18.43 1.13 24.83
C ARG A 22 18.31 1.31 23.32
N THR A 23 18.87 2.41 22.78
CA THR A 23 18.98 2.59 21.34
C THR A 23 20.45 2.50 20.90
N TYR A 24 20.66 1.93 19.71
CA TYR A 24 21.99 1.80 19.13
C TYR A 24 22.45 3.08 18.41
N SER A 25 21.53 3.99 18.11
CA SER A 25 21.78 5.16 17.27
C SER A 25 22.28 6.39 18.03
N ILE A 26 22.10 6.45 19.34
CA ILE A 26 22.55 7.58 20.16
C ILE A 26 23.30 7.04 21.37
N ASN A 27 24.61 6.93 21.27
CA ASN A 27 25.59 6.61 22.33
C ASN A 27 25.12 5.63 23.42
N LYS A 28 24.28 4.64 23.08
CA LYS A 28 23.76 3.61 23.99
C LYS A 28 23.01 4.15 25.23
N MET A 29 22.43 5.33 25.14
CA MET A 29 21.62 5.89 26.22
C MET A 29 20.28 5.16 26.37
N ASN A 30 19.83 5.01 27.60
CA ASN A 30 18.46 4.58 27.88
C ASN A 30 17.54 5.77 27.62
N MET A 31 16.57 5.59 26.71
CA MET A 31 15.57 6.62 26.39
C MET A 31 14.19 6.14 26.76
N PRO A 32 13.33 6.99 27.29
CA PRO A 32 11.91 6.72 27.38
C PRO A 32 11.36 6.41 25.98
N GLN A 33 10.63 5.32 25.85
CA GLN A 33 10.00 4.92 24.61
C GLN A 33 8.49 4.86 24.78
N LEU A 34 7.78 5.48 23.85
CA LEU A 34 6.34 5.40 23.73
C LEU A 34 6.01 4.74 22.38
N LEU A 35 5.15 3.74 22.43
CA LEU A 35 4.61 3.06 21.26
C LEU A 35 3.18 3.54 21.05
N LEU A 36 2.92 4.19 19.92
CA LEU A 36 1.60 4.73 19.58
C LEU A 36 1.08 4.07 18.30
N SER A 37 -0.19 3.77 18.30
CA SER A 37 -0.92 3.30 17.14
C SER A 37 -1.88 4.39 16.66
N ILE A 38 -1.56 5.03 15.54
CA ILE A 38 -2.31 6.18 15.03
C ILE A 38 -3.78 5.86 14.70
N ASN A 39 -4.12 4.58 14.58
CA ASN A 39 -5.48 4.12 14.31
C ASN A 39 -6.33 3.98 15.60
N GLN A 40 -5.72 4.12 16.77
CA GLN A 40 -6.43 4.15 18.05
C GLN A 40 -6.62 5.61 18.46
N GLU A 41 -7.82 5.96 18.85
CA GLU A 41 -8.19 7.33 19.22
C GLU A 41 -7.35 7.86 20.39
N GLU A 42 -7.23 7.06 21.44
CA GLU A 42 -6.41 7.40 22.62
C GLU A 42 -4.93 7.66 22.25
N ASP A 43 -4.37 6.85 21.36
CA ASP A 43 -3.00 7.01 20.90
C ASP A 43 -2.82 8.26 20.03
N ARG A 44 -3.84 8.63 19.23
CA ARG A 44 -3.83 9.89 18.46
C ARG A 44 -3.87 11.10 19.38
N GLU A 45 -4.70 11.06 20.42
CA GLU A 45 -4.75 12.14 21.42
C GLU A 45 -3.39 12.32 22.12
N ILE A 46 -2.75 11.23 22.52
CA ILE A 46 -1.41 11.24 23.10
C ILE A 46 -0.40 11.81 22.10
N PHE A 47 -0.44 11.37 20.86
CA PHE A 47 0.43 11.88 19.80
C PHE A 47 0.23 13.37 19.56
N ASN A 48 -1.02 13.84 19.46
CA ASN A 48 -1.36 15.23 19.25
C ASN A 48 -0.90 16.10 20.43
N HIS A 49 -1.07 15.62 21.64
CA HIS A 49 -0.57 16.33 22.84
C HIS A 49 0.96 16.48 22.78
N ILE A 50 1.69 15.41 22.46
CA ILE A 50 3.14 15.44 22.31
C ILE A 50 3.53 16.38 21.16
N TYR A 51 2.84 16.30 20.05
CA TYR A 51 3.09 17.14 18.89
C TYR A 51 2.91 18.62 19.24
N LEU A 52 1.77 19.00 19.77
CA LEU A 52 1.47 20.40 20.11
C LEU A 52 2.44 20.95 21.17
N THR A 53 2.84 20.14 22.13
CA THR A 53 3.75 20.55 23.19
C THR A 53 5.19 20.69 22.71
N CYS A 54 5.69 19.73 21.93
CA CYS A 54 7.09 19.68 21.53
C CYS A 54 7.38 20.40 20.22
N PHE A 55 6.45 20.33 19.26
CA PHE A 55 6.69 20.77 17.89
C PHE A 55 6.30 22.24 17.67
N ASN A 56 5.37 22.75 18.46
CA ASN A 56 5.03 24.17 18.45
C ASN A 56 5.95 25.02 19.35
N ASP A 57 6.78 24.36 20.18
CA ASP A 57 7.78 25.06 20.96
C ASP A 57 8.92 25.54 20.04
N PRO A 58 9.19 26.86 19.93
CA PRO A 58 10.30 27.42 19.14
C PRO A 58 11.66 26.88 19.54
N GLU A 59 11.83 26.45 20.78
CA GLU A 59 13.09 25.91 21.29
C GLU A 59 13.27 24.42 21.08
N CYS A 60 12.22 23.70 20.64
CA CYS A 60 12.28 22.30 20.22
C CYS A 60 12.76 22.22 18.75
N GLN A 61 14.04 22.49 18.52
CA GLN A 61 14.56 22.78 17.18
C GLN A 61 14.98 21.57 16.37
N GLU A 62 15.21 20.41 16.97
CA GLU A 62 15.73 19.24 16.24
C GLU A 62 14.86 18.02 16.44
N LEU A 63 14.31 17.55 15.32
CA LEU A 63 13.64 16.26 15.19
C LEU A 63 14.52 15.36 14.33
N GLU A 64 15.05 14.33 14.92
CA GLU A 64 15.75 13.28 14.18
C GLU A 64 14.80 12.12 13.96
N THR A 65 14.42 11.89 12.71
CA THR A 65 13.54 10.78 12.34
C THR A 65 14.37 9.65 11.78
N THR A 66 14.39 8.52 12.46
CA THR A 66 15.03 7.31 11.99
C THR A 66 13.95 6.37 11.45
N PHE A 67 14.04 5.97 10.18
CA PHE A 67 13.16 4.94 9.64
C PHE A 67 13.67 3.54 10.02
N SER A 68 12.74 2.59 10.12
CA SER A 68 13.10 1.17 10.24
C SER A 68 13.94 0.75 9.02
N GLY A 69 15.26 0.82 9.13
CA GLY A 69 16.21 0.61 8.04
C GLY A 69 17.47 1.46 8.15
N GLY A 70 17.59 2.27 9.20
CA GLY A 70 18.83 2.97 9.55
C GLY A 70 19.12 4.25 8.77
N ILE A 71 18.15 4.80 8.06
CA ILE A 71 18.31 6.11 7.42
C ILE A 71 17.83 7.18 8.40
N SER A 72 18.78 7.88 9.01
CA SER A 72 18.51 9.08 9.79
C SER A 72 18.30 10.26 8.84
N MET A 73 17.20 10.97 9.00
CA MET A 73 16.91 12.21 8.26
C MET A 73 16.54 13.29 9.24
N LYS A 74 17.24 14.43 9.17
CA LYS A 74 16.74 15.66 9.77
C LYS A 74 15.45 16.04 9.05
N ALA A 75 14.33 15.91 9.72
CA ALA A 75 13.03 16.26 9.15
C ALA A 75 12.60 17.61 9.73
N ASN A 76 12.28 18.55 8.85
CA ASN A 76 11.48 19.70 9.26
C ASN A 76 10.05 19.25 9.59
N LYS A 77 9.28 20.09 10.25
CA LYS A 77 7.90 19.80 10.68
C LYS A 77 7.02 19.28 9.54
N GLN A 78 7.13 19.85 8.34
CA GLN A 78 6.35 19.46 7.15
C GLN A 78 6.69 18.05 6.63
N LEU A 79 7.99 17.70 6.62
CA LEU A 79 8.42 16.38 6.16
C LEU A 79 7.97 15.29 7.14
N PHE A 80 7.94 15.58 8.43
CA PHE A 80 7.42 14.68 9.45
C PHE A 80 5.93 14.42 9.25
N ALA A 81 5.14 15.47 9.08
CA ALA A 81 3.71 15.39 8.81
C ALA A 81 3.39 14.50 7.60
N TYR A 82 4.05 14.75 6.49
CA TYR A 82 3.89 13.98 5.26
C TYR A 82 4.22 12.50 5.45
N LYS A 83 5.21 12.18 6.28
CA LYS A 83 5.66 10.81 6.50
C LYS A 83 4.76 10.04 7.46
N VAL A 84 4.25 10.66 8.52
CA VAL A 84 3.24 10.05 9.40
C VAL A 84 2.01 9.65 8.60
N TRP A 85 1.58 10.51 7.70
CA TRP A 85 0.37 10.29 6.93
C TRP A 85 0.51 9.22 5.83
N ARG A 86 1.65 9.17 5.11
CA ARG A 86 1.86 8.24 4.00
C ARG A 86 2.61 6.97 4.34
N SER A 87 3.12 6.89 5.54
CA SER A 87 3.94 5.76 5.93
C SER A 87 3.06 4.54 6.21
N SER A 88 3.21 3.52 5.38
CA SER A 88 2.83 2.15 5.73
C SER A 88 3.82 1.51 6.71
N TYR A 89 4.76 2.29 7.27
CA TYR A 89 5.84 1.84 8.13
C TYR A 89 5.73 2.45 9.52
N ASN A 90 6.34 1.76 10.50
CA ASN A 90 6.58 2.34 11.80
C ASN A 90 7.51 3.55 11.66
N ILE A 91 7.09 4.68 12.19
CA ILE A 91 7.92 5.87 12.28
C ILE A 91 8.58 5.87 13.63
N ASP A 92 9.89 5.87 13.62
CA ASP A 92 10.72 5.99 14.80
C ASP A 92 11.19 7.44 14.90
N LEU A 93 10.65 8.16 15.86
CA LEU A 93 10.92 9.58 16.08
C LEU A 93 11.76 9.75 17.32
N VAL A 94 12.92 10.34 17.16
CA VAL A 94 13.74 10.76 18.31
C VAL A 94 13.59 12.26 18.49
N VAL A 95 13.00 12.68 19.60
CA VAL A 95 12.86 14.08 19.96
C VAL A 95 14.03 14.44 20.87
N LYS A 96 14.86 15.39 20.43
CA LYS A 96 15.94 15.98 21.20
C LYS A 96 15.46 17.32 21.77
N ALA A 97 15.10 17.29 23.03
CA ALA A 97 14.85 18.52 23.79
C ALA A 97 15.87 18.56 24.95
N ALA A 98 15.54 18.95 26.19
CA ALA A 98 16.45 18.82 27.32
C ALA A 98 16.84 17.36 27.71
N GLY A 99 16.43 16.41 26.89
CA GLY A 99 16.71 14.96 26.90
C GLY A 99 16.32 14.34 25.57
N TYR A 100 16.38 13.00 25.48
CA TYR A 100 15.98 12.27 24.29
C TYR A 100 14.75 11.44 24.59
N PHE A 101 13.74 11.53 23.73
CA PHE A 101 12.59 10.66 23.72
C PHE A 101 12.53 9.91 22.39
N ARG A 102 12.09 8.67 22.45
CA ARG A 102 11.79 7.88 21.27
C ARG A 102 10.29 7.61 21.21
N ILE A 103 9.65 8.07 20.16
CA ILE A 103 8.25 7.81 19.88
C ILE A 103 8.20 6.91 18.67
N ILE A 104 7.63 5.72 18.82
CA ILE A 104 7.39 4.79 17.70
C ILE A 104 5.92 4.86 17.37
N ILE A 105 5.61 5.36 16.18
CA ILE A 105 4.27 5.41 15.66
C ILE A 105 4.07 4.19 14.78
N GLN A 106 3.19 3.29 15.21
CA GLN A 106 2.78 2.14 14.43
C GLN A 106 1.57 2.50 13.58
N ASN A 107 1.68 2.26 12.29
CA ASN A 107 0.51 2.23 11.43
C ASN A 107 -0.02 0.80 11.38
N ILE A 108 -1.23 0.56 11.89
CA ILE A 108 -1.86 -0.78 11.96
C ILE A 108 -2.09 -1.38 10.55
N GLN A 109 -2.02 -0.57 9.50
CA GLN A 109 -2.02 -1.09 8.14
C GLN A 109 -0.68 -1.74 7.74
N SER A 110 0.37 -1.53 8.52
CA SER A 110 1.62 -2.24 8.29
C SER A 110 1.44 -3.70 8.71
N HIS A 111 1.68 -4.59 7.78
CA HIS A 111 1.82 -6.02 8.07
C HIS A 111 2.80 -6.24 9.23
N LYS A 112 2.66 -7.36 9.93
CA LYS A 112 3.55 -7.70 11.05
C LYS A 112 5.01 -7.47 10.65
N PRO A 113 5.84 -6.88 11.54
CA PRO A 113 7.24 -6.67 11.24
C PRO A 113 7.91 -7.97 10.78
N GLY A 114 8.49 -7.99 9.59
CA GLY A 114 9.18 -9.14 9.01
C GLY A 114 8.36 -10.03 8.07
N GLU A 115 7.04 -9.85 7.94
CA GLU A 115 6.23 -10.62 6.99
C GLU A 115 6.30 -10.08 5.57
N HIS A 116 6.49 -8.76 5.39
CA HIS A 116 6.58 -8.12 4.09
C HIS A 116 7.75 -7.15 3.99
N LEU A 117 8.26 -6.99 2.78
CA LEU A 117 9.30 -6.03 2.48
C LEU A 117 8.70 -4.66 2.14
N SER A 118 9.38 -3.60 2.56
CA SER A 118 9.07 -2.26 2.06
C SER A 118 9.43 -2.10 0.59
N GLY A 119 8.85 -1.14 -0.11
CA GLY A 119 9.22 -0.84 -1.49
C GLY A 119 10.72 -0.56 -1.65
N HIS A 120 11.33 0.17 -0.72
CA HIS A 120 12.77 0.41 -0.70
C HIS A 120 13.56 -0.88 -0.50
N GLN A 121 13.20 -1.70 0.48
CA GLN A 121 13.88 -2.98 0.74
C GLN A 121 13.74 -3.94 -0.44
N SER A 122 12.55 -4.01 -1.04
CA SER A 122 12.25 -4.81 -2.21
C SER A 122 13.13 -4.39 -3.39
N PHE A 123 13.17 -3.09 -3.68
CA PHE A 123 13.98 -2.54 -4.78
C PHE A 123 15.47 -2.80 -4.57
N TYR A 124 15.99 -2.61 -3.35
CA TYR A 124 17.38 -2.92 -3.04
C TYR A 124 17.72 -4.42 -3.19
N LYS A 125 16.80 -5.31 -2.82
CA LYS A 125 16.95 -6.75 -3.04
C LYS A 125 16.86 -7.07 -4.53
N LEU A 126 15.92 -6.47 -5.27
CA LEU A 126 15.83 -6.64 -6.72
C LEU A 126 17.13 -6.23 -7.43
N GLN A 127 17.73 -5.09 -7.06
CA GLN A 127 19.03 -4.70 -7.60
C GLN A 127 20.09 -5.77 -7.42
N LYS A 128 20.17 -6.39 -6.22
CA LYS A 128 21.12 -7.46 -5.95
C LYS A 128 20.84 -8.71 -6.78
N GLU A 129 19.57 -9.06 -6.96
CA GLU A 129 19.19 -10.22 -7.76
C GLU A 129 19.48 -10.01 -9.24
N LEU A 130 19.24 -8.81 -9.76
CA LEU A 130 19.56 -8.42 -11.14
C LEU A 130 21.08 -8.48 -11.41
N LEU A 131 21.89 -7.95 -10.49
CA LEU A 131 23.36 -8.01 -10.61
C LEU A 131 23.90 -9.43 -10.69
N LYS A 132 23.29 -10.43 -10.01
CA LYS A 132 23.66 -11.84 -10.14
C LYS A 132 23.47 -12.37 -11.56
N ASP A 133 22.53 -11.82 -12.29
CA ASP A 133 22.20 -12.19 -13.66
C ASP A 133 22.84 -11.25 -14.71
N GLY A 134 23.73 -10.34 -14.26
CA GLY A 134 24.51 -9.46 -15.11
C GLY A 134 23.79 -8.16 -15.51
N VAL A 135 22.67 -7.82 -14.85
CA VAL A 135 21.91 -6.59 -15.14
C VAL A 135 22.15 -5.56 -14.02
N ASP A 136 22.78 -4.44 -14.33
CA ASP A 136 22.87 -3.31 -13.40
C ASP A 136 21.72 -2.32 -13.66
N ILE A 137 20.71 -2.35 -12.80
CA ILE A 137 19.56 -1.45 -12.92
C ILE A 137 19.94 0.04 -12.86
N LYS A 138 21.12 0.39 -12.35
CA LYS A 138 21.57 1.78 -12.30
C LYS A 138 21.81 2.37 -13.68
N GLU A 139 22.09 1.54 -14.68
CA GLU A 139 22.25 1.96 -16.07
C GLU A 139 20.94 2.45 -16.70
N TYR A 140 19.81 2.08 -16.09
CA TYR A 140 18.46 2.52 -16.49
C TYR A 140 18.00 3.80 -15.81
N ALA A 141 18.83 4.45 -14.99
CA ALA A 141 18.43 5.67 -14.30
C ALA A 141 18.30 6.84 -15.28
N ILE A 142 17.16 7.55 -15.21
CA ILE A 142 16.88 8.74 -16.01
C ILE A 142 16.80 10.01 -15.15
N GLU A 143 17.04 11.18 -15.74
CA GLU A 143 16.99 12.47 -15.03
C GLU A 143 15.57 13.05 -14.96
N ASN A 144 14.77 12.92 -16.01
CA ASN A 144 13.44 13.54 -16.13
C ASN A 144 12.29 12.58 -15.70
N GLY A 145 12.53 11.72 -14.71
CA GLY A 145 11.57 10.70 -14.29
C GLY A 145 10.25 11.25 -13.76
N ALA A 146 10.22 12.48 -13.24
CA ALA A 146 8.98 13.11 -12.76
C ALA A 146 7.96 13.35 -13.88
N ASP A 147 8.41 13.67 -15.09
CA ASP A 147 7.53 13.86 -16.24
C ASP A 147 7.05 12.51 -16.76
N VAL A 148 7.93 11.53 -16.86
CA VAL A 148 7.59 10.15 -17.24
C VAL A 148 6.56 9.54 -16.29
N LYS A 149 6.64 9.84 -15.00
CA LYS A 149 5.64 9.38 -14.02
C LYS A 149 4.22 9.83 -14.39
N LYS A 150 4.05 11.00 -14.98
CA LYS A 150 2.72 11.52 -15.39
C LYS A 150 2.08 10.69 -16.51
N GLU A 151 2.90 9.94 -17.26
CA GLU A 151 2.46 9.04 -18.35
C GLU A 151 1.96 7.68 -17.85
N ILE A 152 2.16 7.37 -16.56
CA ILE A 152 1.68 6.11 -15.96
C ILE A 152 0.16 6.16 -15.92
N LEU A 153 -0.46 5.19 -16.57
CA LEU A 153 -1.92 5.04 -16.54
C LEU A 153 -2.40 4.75 -15.12
N LYS A 154 -3.52 5.35 -14.75
CA LYS A 154 -4.14 5.06 -13.46
C LYS A 154 -4.48 3.57 -13.36
N PRO A 155 -4.41 2.97 -12.16
CA PRO A 155 -4.82 1.59 -11.97
C PRO A 155 -6.21 1.35 -12.57
N LEU A 156 -6.37 0.23 -13.26
CA LEU A 156 -7.61 -0.13 -13.94
C LEU A 156 -8.64 -0.62 -12.91
N ILE A 157 -9.30 0.32 -12.24
CA ILE A 157 -10.37 0.05 -11.26
C ILE A 157 -11.60 0.82 -11.71
N LYS A 158 -12.45 0.18 -12.52
CA LYS A 158 -13.66 0.80 -13.06
C LYS A 158 -14.73 -0.25 -13.34
N ALA A 159 -16.00 0.16 -13.22
CA ALA A 159 -17.11 -0.63 -13.73
C ALA A 159 -17.21 -0.47 -15.25
N GLU A 160 -17.63 -1.55 -15.93
CA GLU A 160 -17.91 -1.51 -17.35
C GLU A 160 -19.32 -0.99 -17.62
N THR A 161 -19.54 -0.48 -18.83
CA THR A 161 -20.87 -0.04 -19.27
C THR A 161 -21.88 -1.17 -19.16
N GLY A 162 -23.01 -0.92 -18.51
CA GLY A 162 -24.02 -1.95 -18.23
C GLY A 162 -23.86 -2.71 -16.92
N CYS A 163 -22.82 -2.44 -16.15
CA CYS A 163 -22.76 -2.87 -14.75
C CYS A 163 -23.72 -2.05 -13.90
N ILE A 164 -24.61 -2.72 -13.18
CA ILE A 164 -25.60 -2.08 -12.30
C ILE A 164 -25.16 -2.31 -10.85
N PHE A 165 -24.84 -1.23 -10.14
CA PHE A 165 -24.47 -1.28 -8.74
C PHE A 165 -25.66 -1.74 -7.88
N GLY A 166 -25.38 -2.53 -6.84
CA GLY A 166 -26.39 -3.11 -5.96
C GLY A 166 -27.09 -4.35 -6.52
N LYS A 167 -27.01 -4.59 -7.84
CA LYS A 167 -27.57 -5.80 -8.45
C LYS A 167 -26.73 -7.03 -8.08
N THR A 168 -27.40 -8.14 -7.78
CA THR A 168 -26.78 -9.45 -7.62
C THR A 168 -26.66 -10.12 -9.00
N TYR A 169 -25.43 -10.47 -9.36
CA TYR A 169 -25.10 -11.20 -10.56
C TYR A 169 -24.80 -12.67 -10.21
N LEU A 170 -25.32 -13.59 -11.00
CA LEU A 170 -25.07 -15.02 -10.89
C LEU A 170 -24.15 -15.49 -12.03
N ASN A 171 -23.52 -16.64 -11.85
CA ASN A 171 -22.58 -17.22 -12.83
C ASN A 171 -21.46 -16.23 -13.18
N CYS A 172 -20.92 -15.61 -12.17
CA CYS A 172 -19.80 -14.68 -12.31
C CYS A 172 -18.49 -15.44 -12.22
N HIS A 173 -17.54 -15.00 -13.00
CA HIS A 173 -16.18 -15.52 -13.02
C HIS A 173 -15.21 -14.35 -12.91
N HIS A 174 -14.04 -14.61 -12.35
CA HIS A 174 -12.98 -13.63 -12.25
C HIS A 174 -11.72 -14.13 -12.95
N ILE A 175 -11.20 -13.34 -13.87
CA ILE A 175 -9.89 -13.54 -14.48
C ILE A 175 -8.87 -12.70 -13.74
N ASP A 176 -7.72 -13.30 -13.44
CA ASP A 176 -6.56 -12.64 -12.85
C ASP A 176 -5.26 -13.04 -13.54
N TYR A 177 -4.34 -12.08 -13.71
CA TYR A 177 -3.02 -12.35 -14.29
C TYR A 177 -2.00 -12.71 -13.20
N HIS A 178 -1.23 -13.77 -13.45
CA HIS A 178 -0.12 -14.13 -12.56
C HIS A 178 1.02 -13.12 -12.64
N GLN A 179 1.27 -12.41 -11.53
CA GLN A 179 2.34 -11.42 -11.40
C GLN A 179 2.37 -10.45 -12.59
N SER A 180 1.28 -9.77 -12.77
CA SER A 180 0.99 -8.97 -13.96
C SER A 180 2.00 -7.85 -14.19
N TYR A 181 2.36 -7.09 -13.16
CA TYR A 181 3.33 -6.00 -13.31
C TYR A 181 4.76 -6.49 -13.57
N PRO A 182 5.28 -7.52 -12.86
CA PRO A 182 6.55 -8.16 -13.23
C PRO A 182 6.58 -8.68 -14.66
N ALA A 183 5.50 -9.28 -15.11
CA ALA A 183 5.38 -9.73 -16.50
C ALA A 183 5.40 -8.56 -17.48
N GLY A 184 4.70 -7.46 -17.17
CA GLY A 184 4.75 -6.24 -17.97
C GLY A 184 6.15 -5.64 -18.07
N LEU A 185 6.92 -5.70 -16.98
CA LEU A 185 8.31 -5.28 -17.01
C LEU A 185 9.16 -6.17 -17.95
N VAL A 186 8.97 -7.49 -17.90
CA VAL A 186 9.69 -8.42 -18.78
C VAL A 186 9.29 -8.27 -20.24
N ASN A 187 8.01 -8.06 -20.53
CA ASN A 187 7.51 -7.87 -21.89
C ASN A 187 8.12 -6.62 -22.56
N THR A 188 8.35 -5.58 -21.78
CA THR A 188 8.89 -4.30 -22.26
C THR A 188 10.40 -4.19 -22.15
N HIS A 189 10.99 -4.96 -21.24
CA HIS A 189 12.42 -4.97 -20.93
C HIS A 189 12.89 -6.43 -20.72
N PRO A 190 13.12 -7.18 -21.83
CA PRO A 190 13.43 -8.63 -21.78
C PRO A 190 14.69 -8.99 -20.96
N GLU A 191 15.61 -8.06 -20.77
CA GLU A 191 16.82 -8.25 -19.97
C GLU A 191 16.53 -8.59 -18.50
N PHE A 192 15.32 -8.26 -18.00
CA PHE A 192 14.88 -8.62 -16.65
C PHE A 192 14.30 -10.05 -16.54
N GLU A 193 14.04 -10.72 -17.67
CA GLU A 193 13.32 -11.99 -17.73
C GLU A 193 13.91 -13.07 -16.83
N LYS A 194 15.23 -13.29 -16.92
CA LYS A 194 15.93 -14.33 -16.16
C LYS A 194 15.73 -14.15 -14.66
N THR A 195 15.89 -12.93 -14.16
CA THR A 195 15.75 -12.62 -12.74
C THR A 195 14.31 -12.74 -12.29
N MET A 196 13.36 -12.15 -13.03
CA MET A 196 11.93 -12.17 -12.67
C MET A 196 11.38 -13.59 -12.68
N THR A 197 11.71 -14.39 -13.69
CA THR A 197 11.30 -15.80 -13.77
C THR A 197 11.84 -16.60 -12.60
N ARG A 198 13.11 -16.43 -12.24
CA ARG A 198 13.72 -17.10 -11.09
C ARG A 198 13.05 -16.72 -9.77
N LEU A 199 12.75 -15.44 -9.55
CA LEU A 199 12.00 -14.96 -8.39
C LEU A 199 10.57 -15.52 -8.36
N TYR A 200 9.90 -15.54 -9.50
CA TYR A 200 8.55 -16.09 -9.64
C TYR A 200 8.50 -17.57 -9.28
N LEU A 201 9.37 -18.38 -9.84
CA LEU A 201 9.42 -19.82 -9.55
C LEU A 201 9.77 -20.11 -8.08
N GLY A 202 10.64 -19.29 -7.50
CA GLY A 202 11.04 -19.40 -6.10
C GLY A 202 10.01 -18.90 -5.08
N ARG A 203 8.91 -18.24 -5.47
CA ARG A 203 7.99 -17.54 -4.55
C ARG A 203 7.26 -18.45 -3.55
N LYS A 204 7.06 -19.73 -3.88
CA LYS A 204 6.42 -20.68 -2.96
C LYS A 204 7.33 -21.05 -1.78
N MET A 205 8.63 -21.13 -2.02
CA MET A 205 9.62 -21.41 -0.98
C MET A 205 10.09 -20.13 -0.27
N HIS A 206 10.07 -19.00 -0.97
CA HIS A 206 10.50 -17.70 -0.49
C HIS A 206 9.41 -16.66 -0.72
N PRO A 207 8.40 -16.55 0.16
CA PRO A 207 7.25 -15.65 -0.03
C PRO A 207 7.62 -14.19 -0.29
N MET A 208 8.74 -13.72 0.29
CA MET A 208 9.26 -12.37 0.03
C MET A 208 9.64 -12.10 -1.43
N ASN A 209 9.80 -13.14 -2.26
CA ASN A 209 10.05 -12.93 -3.70
C ASN A 209 8.89 -12.20 -4.37
N LYS A 210 7.65 -12.42 -3.91
CA LYS A 210 6.50 -11.66 -4.39
C LYS A 210 6.67 -10.17 -4.11
N ASP A 211 7.03 -9.81 -2.89
CA ASP A 211 7.26 -8.41 -2.52
C ASP A 211 8.42 -7.80 -3.32
N ILE A 212 9.51 -8.58 -3.53
CA ILE A 212 10.65 -8.11 -4.33
C ILE A 212 10.19 -7.73 -5.75
N MET A 213 9.32 -8.51 -6.36
CA MET A 213 8.81 -8.23 -7.70
C MET A 213 7.82 -7.06 -7.73
N ASP A 214 6.76 -7.13 -6.93
CA ASP A 214 5.64 -6.18 -7.00
C ASP A 214 5.99 -4.81 -6.39
N MET A 215 6.53 -4.82 -5.16
CA MET A 215 6.82 -3.59 -4.43
C MET A 215 7.96 -2.79 -5.03
N SER A 216 8.89 -3.45 -5.75
CA SER A 216 9.97 -2.78 -6.46
C SER A 216 9.44 -1.91 -7.60
N ILE A 217 8.47 -2.40 -8.38
CA ILE A 217 7.86 -1.65 -9.48
C ILE A 217 7.13 -0.42 -8.92
N GLY A 218 6.40 -0.59 -7.82
CA GLY A 218 5.81 0.55 -7.12
C GLY A 218 6.83 1.58 -6.64
N TYR A 219 7.99 1.12 -6.14
CA TYR A 219 9.04 2.01 -5.65
C TYR A 219 9.80 2.74 -6.77
N MET A 220 9.92 2.15 -7.97
CA MET A 220 10.56 2.77 -9.14
C MET A 220 9.95 4.13 -9.51
N GLN A 221 8.67 4.35 -9.20
CA GLN A 221 7.97 5.62 -9.40
C GLN A 221 7.97 6.54 -8.16
N SER A 222 8.83 6.27 -7.18
CA SER A 222 8.87 7.04 -5.93
C SER A 222 9.65 8.34 -6.06
N GLY A 223 9.11 9.43 -5.48
CA GLY A 223 9.82 10.70 -5.33
C GLY A 223 11.07 10.62 -4.44
N ILE A 224 11.16 9.60 -3.57
CA ILE A 224 12.34 9.36 -2.72
C ILE A 224 13.59 9.13 -3.57
N ILE A 225 13.46 8.42 -4.67
CA ILE A 225 14.54 8.17 -5.65
C ILE A 225 14.44 9.12 -6.84
N LYS A 226 13.76 10.27 -6.69
CA LYS A 226 13.58 11.29 -7.72
C LYS A 226 13.02 10.73 -9.05
N TYR A 227 12.16 9.70 -8.96
CA TYR A 227 11.52 9.04 -10.11
C TYR A 227 12.51 8.46 -11.14
N LYS A 228 13.76 8.18 -10.76
CA LYS A 228 14.84 7.78 -11.69
C LYS A 228 14.51 6.55 -12.55
N TYR A 229 13.58 5.70 -12.10
CA TYR A 229 13.19 4.47 -12.79
C TYR A 229 11.71 4.49 -13.19
N ALA A 230 11.09 5.67 -13.23
CA ALA A 230 9.66 5.80 -13.51
C ALA A 230 9.27 5.26 -14.90
N HIS A 231 10.16 5.28 -15.88
CA HIS A 231 9.92 4.70 -17.21
C HIS A 231 9.74 3.18 -17.14
N LEU A 232 10.54 2.46 -16.33
CA LEU A 232 10.38 1.02 -16.14
C LEU A 232 9.01 0.69 -15.50
N ALA A 233 8.63 1.48 -14.48
CA ALA A 233 7.31 1.34 -13.86
C ALA A 233 6.18 1.69 -14.82
N ARG A 234 6.33 2.77 -15.62
CA ARG A 234 5.37 3.16 -16.66
C ARG A 234 5.15 2.02 -17.66
N ASP A 235 6.23 1.48 -18.20
CA ASP A 235 6.16 0.45 -19.23
C ASP A 235 5.49 -0.83 -18.67
N ALA A 236 5.87 -1.26 -17.46
CA ALA A 236 5.26 -2.39 -16.79
C ALA A 236 3.75 -2.20 -16.50
N MET A 237 3.38 -1.02 -15.99
CA MET A 237 1.99 -0.73 -15.59
C MET A 237 1.09 -0.51 -16.81
N ASN A 238 1.59 0.16 -17.83
CA ASN A 238 0.83 0.40 -19.07
C ASN A 238 0.68 -0.89 -19.88
N ASP A 239 1.70 -1.77 -19.92
CA ASP A 239 1.57 -3.11 -20.52
C ASP A 239 0.48 -3.92 -19.81
N ASN A 240 0.48 -3.94 -18.48
CA ASN A 240 -0.59 -4.60 -17.73
C ASN A 240 -1.98 -4.05 -18.13
N TRP A 241 -2.11 -2.73 -18.17
CA TRP A 241 -3.37 -2.08 -18.55
C TRP A 241 -3.87 -2.55 -19.92
N HIS A 242 -2.97 -2.59 -20.90
CA HIS A 242 -3.30 -3.04 -22.26
C HIS A 242 -3.62 -4.54 -22.31
N ARG A 243 -2.88 -5.39 -21.61
CA ARG A 243 -3.16 -6.83 -21.59
C ARG A 243 -4.53 -7.13 -20.99
N VAL A 244 -4.86 -6.52 -19.85
CA VAL A 244 -6.16 -6.71 -19.19
C VAL A 244 -7.31 -6.22 -20.08
N THR A 245 -7.19 -5.03 -20.68
CA THR A 245 -8.23 -4.50 -21.56
C THR A 245 -8.40 -5.33 -22.83
N ASN A 246 -7.30 -5.75 -23.46
CA ASN A 246 -7.35 -6.59 -24.66
C ASN A 246 -7.99 -7.95 -24.38
N LEU A 247 -7.69 -8.57 -23.22
CA LEU A 247 -8.34 -9.81 -22.83
C LEU A 247 -9.84 -9.61 -22.56
N ALA A 248 -10.20 -8.52 -21.89
CA ALA A 248 -11.61 -8.20 -21.67
C ALA A 248 -12.38 -8.01 -22.97
N GLU A 249 -11.80 -7.41 -24.00
CA GLU A 249 -12.42 -7.30 -25.33
C GLU A 249 -12.57 -8.69 -26.00
N LYS A 250 -11.60 -9.59 -25.88
CA LYS A 250 -11.73 -10.98 -26.35
C LYS A 250 -12.89 -11.71 -25.65
N VAL A 251 -13.01 -11.53 -24.32
CA VAL A 251 -14.10 -12.11 -23.52
C VAL A 251 -15.46 -11.55 -23.95
N LYS A 252 -15.58 -10.25 -24.19
CA LYS A 252 -16.80 -9.62 -24.72
C LYS A 252 -17.15 -10.16 -26.11
N ALA A 253 -16.16 -10.28 -27.01
CA ALA A 253 -16.35 -10.81 -28.34
C ALA A 253 -16.82 -12.28 -28.34
N ALA A 254 -16.48 -13.04 -27.32
CA ALA A 254 -16.97 -14.40 -27.09
C ALA A 254 -18.38 -14.47 -26.48
N GLY A 255 -19.06 -13.32 -26.31
CA GLY A 255 -20.45 -13.22 -25.84
C GLY A 255 -20.62 -13.14 -24.32
N PHE A 256 -19.56 -12.93 -23.58
CA PHE A 256 -19.62 -12.71 -22.13
C PHE A 256 -19.82 -11.22 -21.79
N GLN A 257 -20.39 -10.94 -20.63
CA GLN A 257 -20.56 -9.58 -20.16
C GLN A 257 -19.48 -9.24 -19.12
N VAL A 258 -18.53 -8.39 -19.45
CA VAL A 258 -17.58 -7.83 -18.48
C VAL A 258 -18.29 -6.85 -17.57
N LEU A 259 -18.03 -6.92 -16.26
CA LEU A 259 -18.69 -6.11 -15.23
C LEU A 259 -17.76 -5.10 -14.59
N LEU A 260 -16.61 -5.54 -14.13
CA LEU A 260 -15.75 -4.76 -13.25
C LEU A 260 -14.28 -5.10 -13.51
N TYR A 261 -13.47 -4.09 -13.79
CA TYR A 261 -12.02 -4.20 -13.82
C TYR A 261 -11.42 -4.02 -12.43
N ASN A 262 -10.34 -4.75 -12.17
CA ASN A 262 -9.78 -4.92 -10.85
C ASN A 262 -8.24 -4.96 -10.85
N THR A 263 -7.60 -3.92 -11.40
CA THR A 263 -6.15 -3.77 -11.62
C THR A 263 -5.55 -4.72 -12.65
N ASP A 264 -5.34 -5.95 -12.29
CA ASP A 264 -4.68 -7.03 -13.04
C ASP A 264 -5.65 -8.13 -13.47
N GLY A 265 -6.94 -7.88 -13.27
CA GLY A 265 -8.00 -8.79 -13.65
C GLY A 265 -9.35 -8.11 -13.86
N PHE A 266 -10.40 -8.90 -14.03
CA PHE A 266 -11.77 -8.40 -14.17
C PHE A 266 -12.81 -9.47 -13.88
N TRP A 267 -13.99 -9.00 -13.42
CA TRP A 267 -15.18 -9.82 -13.27
C TRP A 267 -16.04 -9.82 -14.52
N TYR A 268 -16.59 -10.97 -14.87
CA TYR A 268 -17.52 -11.12 -15.98
C TYR A 268 -18.60 -12.15 -15.69
N VAL A 269 -19.69 -12.11 -16.47
CA VAL A 269 -20.81 -13.06 -16.39
C VAL A 269 -20.76 -14.01 -17.57
N GLY A 270 -20.91 -15.31 -17.29
CA GLY A 270 -21.00 -16.34 -18.32
C GLY A 270 -21.98 -17.44 -17.97
N LYS A 271 -23.10 -17.53 -18.69
CA LYS A 271 -24.14 -18.54 -18.43
C LYS A 271 -23.71 -19.99 -18.73
N ASN A 272 -22.72 -20.16 -19.58
CA ASN A 272 -22.29 -21.48 -20.09
C ASN A 272 -20.90 -21.87 -19.50
N GLY A 273 -20.54 -21.37 -18.35
CA GLY A 273 -19.25 -21.60 -17.72
C GLY A 273 -18.24 -20.47 -17.93
N ALA A 274 -17.01 -20.71 -17.51
CA ALA A 274 -15.93 -19.74 -17.60
C ALA A 274 -15.40 -19.61 -19.04
N TYR A 275 -14.84 -18.45 -19.37
CA TYR A 275 -14.10 -18.24 -20.61
C TYR A 275 -12.75 -18.98 -20.56
N HIS A 276 -12.40 -19.62 -21.67
CA HIS A 276 -11.10 -20.24 -21.89
C HIS A 276 -10.50 -19.76 -23.20
N GLY A 277 -9.20 -19.57 -23.26
CA GLY A 277 -8.57 -19.04 -24.46
C GLY A 277 -7.05 -18.95 -24.39
N GLU A 278 -6.48 -18.35 -25.41
CA GLU A 278 -5.05 -18.15 -25.54
C GLU A 278 -4.46 -17.33 -24.36
N GLY A 279 -3.33 -17.78 -23.83
CA GLY A 279 -2.63 -17.14 -22.71
C GLY A 279 -3.15 -17.58 -21.34
N GLU A 280 -4.12 -18.51 -21.27
CA GLU A 280 -4.52 -19.16 -20.03
C GLU A 280 -3.42 -20.10 -19.51
N GLY A 281 -3.06 -20.01 -18.24
CA GLY A 281 -2.04 -20.86 -17.65
C GLY A 281 -1.57 -20.36 -16.28
N ASN A 282 -0.47 -20.94 -15.80
CA ASN A 282 0.07 -20.70 -14.45
C ASN A 282 1.43 -19.98 -14.45
N ASP A 283 1.98 -19.65 -15.61
CA ASP A 283 3.25 -18.97 -15.69
C ASP A 283 3.11 -17.45 -15.45
N MET A 284 4.20 -16.78 -15.16
CA MET A 284 4.21 -15.34 -15.00
C MET A 284 3.68 -14.66 -16.27
N GLY A 285 2.68 -13.79 -16.09
CA GLY A 285 2.04 -13.08 -17.19
C GLY A 285 0.94 -13.84 -17.92
N GLN A 286 0.71 -15.11 -17.60
CA GLN A 286 -0.49 -15.83 -18.01
C GLN A 286 -1.65 -15.48 -17.07
N TRP A 287 -2.87 -15.67 -17.57
CA TRP A 287 -4.09 -15.44 -16.82
C TRP A 287 -4.80 -16.74 -16.48
N GLN A 288 -5.61 -16.72 -15.44
CA GLN A 288 -6.49 -17.83 -15.08
C GLN A 288 -7.85 -17.33 -14.59
N ASN A 289 -8.83 -18.23 -14.60
CA ASN A 289 -10.06 -18.02 -13.85
C ASN A 289 -9.78 -18.42 -12.38
N ASP A 290 -9.47 -17.45 -11.51
CA ASP A 290 -9.17 -17.70 -10.10
C ASP A 290 -10.44 -17.84 -9.24
N HIS A 291 -11.58 -17.36 -9.75
CA HIS A 291 -12.91 -17.58 -9.19
C HIS A 291 -13.90 -17.94 -10.29
N VAL A 292 -14.73 -18.96 -10.02
CA VAL A 292 -15.72 -19.48 -10.98
C VAL A 292 -17.09 -19.71 -10.33
N ASP A 293 -18.15 -19.56 -11.13
CA ASP A 293 -19.54 -19.77 -10.71
C ASP A 293 -19.94 -19.02 -9.44
N CYS A 294 -19.45 -17.80 -9.30
CA CYS A 294 -19.70 -16.95 -8.17
C CYS A 294 -21.03 -16.21 -8.25
N THR A 295 -21.58 -15.90 -7.08
CA THR A 295 -22.57 -14.84 -6.92
C THR A 295 -21.83 -13.56 -6.56
N LEU A 296 -22.02 -12.48 -7.33
CA LEU A 296 -21.30 -11.20 -7.17
C LEU A 296 -22.29 -10.06 -6.98
N ARG A 297 -21.97 -9.14 -6.07
CA ARG A 297 -22.67 -7.87 -5.92
C ARG A 297 -21.66 -6.74 -5.78
N ILE A 298 -21.80 -5.71 -6.59
CA ILE A 298 -20.87 -4.60 -6.69
C ILE A 298 -21.53 -3.34 -6.12
N LYS A 299 -20.90 -2.74 -5.11
CA LYS A 299 -21.31 -1.45 -4.54
C LYS A 299 -20.67 -0.29 -5.32
N SER A 300 -19.38 -0.42 -5.59
CA SER A 300 -18.59 0.55 -6.37
C SER A 300 -17.36 -0.17 -6.94
N PRO A 301 -16.61 0.44 -7.86
CA PRO A 301 -15.43 -0.20 -8.44
C PRO A 301 -14.38 -0.68 -7.45
N GLY A 302 -14.29 -0.12 -6.27
CA GLY A 302 -13.37 -0.55 -5.20
C GLY A 302 -14.04 -1.36 -4.09
N ALA A 303 -15.37 -1.56 -4.13
CA ALA A 303 -16.12 -2.19 -3.06
C ALA A 303 -17.15 -3.17 -3.62
N TYR A 304 -16.92 -4.46 -3.40
CA TYR A 304 -17.81 -5.53 -3.87
C TYR A 304 -17.70 -6.76 -2.96
N GLU A 305 -18.65 -7.64 -3.08
CA GLU A 305 -18.66 -8.90 -2.36
C GLU A 305 -19.02 -10.04 -3.31
N PHE A 306 -18.45 -11.20 -3.04
CA PHE A 306 -18.81 -12.39 -3.79
C PHE A 306 -18.90 -13.63 -2.90
N MET A 307 -19.63 -14.61 -3.39
CA MET A 307 -19.78 -15.91 -2.76
C MET A 307 -19.40 -17.00 -3.77
N GLU A 308 -18.44 -17.82 -3.40
CA GLU A 308 -18.01 -18.99 -4.15
C GLU A 308 -18.18 -20.24 -3.27
N ARG A 309 -18.94 -21.24 -3.74
CA ARG A 309 -19.14 -22.50 -3.01
C ARG A 309 -19.49 -22.31 -1.53
N LYS A 310 -20.36 -21.36 -1.20
CA LYS A 310 -20.76 -20.96 0.16
C LYS A 310 -19.71 -20.20 0.97
N LYS A 311 -18.55 -19.88 0.39
CA LYS A 311 -17.55 -19.03 1.02
C LYS A 311 -17.81 -17.57 0.63
N TYR A 312 -18.06 -16.75 1.62
CA TYR A 312 -18.23 -15.31 1.47
C TYR A 312 -16.88 -14.62 1.44
N THR A 313 -16.73 -13.66 0.52
CA THR A 313 -15.51 -12.85 0.41
C THR A 313 -15.89 -11.39 0.15
N PRO A 314 -15.66 -10.50 1.11
CA PRO A 314 -15.78 -9.06 0.92
C PRO A 314 -14.49 -8.48 0.37
N VAL A 315 -14.59 -7.55 -0.58
CA VAL A 315 -13.46 -6.83 -1.16
C VAL A 315 -13.67 -5.33 -0.99
N LEU A 316 -12.71 -4.69 -0.30
CA LEU A 316 -12.64 -3.25 -0.12
C LEU A 316 -11.23 -2.80 -0.49
N ARG A 317 -11.06 -2.25 -1.69
CA ARG A 317 -9.77 -1.76 -2.16
C ARG A 317 -9.51 -0.34 -1.73
N GLY A 318 -8.27 -0.08 -1.30
CA GLY A 318 -7.83 1.26 -0.90
C GLY A 318 -8.47 1.78 0.38
N LYS A 319 -9.24 0.95 1.10
CA LYS A 319 -9.89 1.31 2.35
C LYS A 319 -9.35 0.50 3.51
N THR A 320 -9.18 1.16 4.63
CA THR A 320 -8.90 0.49 5.90
C THR A 320 -10.16 -0.19 6.41
N ASN A 321 -10.01 -1.26 7.18
CA ASN A 321 -11.10 -2.00 7.82
C ASN A 321 -11.82 -1.22 8.95
N LEU A 322 -11.69 0.11 8.96
CA LEU A 322 -12.13 0.96 10.07
C LEU A 322 -13.63 1.23 10.08
N ASP A 323 -14.32 1.00 8.94
CA ASP A 323 -15.73 1.40 8.82
C ASP A 323 -16.72 0.38 9.35
N LEU A 324 -16.26 -0.79 9.76
CA LEU A 324 -17.11 -1.80 10.38
C LEU A 324 -16.72 -2.00 11.83
N LYS A 325 -17.69 -1.80 12.72
CA LYS A 325 -17.57 -2.07 14.15
C LYS A 325 -17.47 -3.58 14.46
N LYS A 326 -17.08 -4.40 13.48
CA LYS A 326 -16.87 -5.84 13.65
C LYS A 326 -15.69 -6.36 12.82
N PRO A 327 -14.96 -7.38 13.31
CA PRO A 327 -13.85 -8.02 12.60
C PRO A 327 -14.29 -8.52 11.22
N ARG A 328 -13.34 -8.51 10.26
CA ARG A 328 -13.61 -8.91 8.87
C ARG A 328 -14.09 -10.37 8.76
N GLU A 329 -13.63 -11.20 9.65
CA GLU A 329 -13.98 -12.61 9.75
C GLU A 329 -15.45 -12.85 10.12
N GLU A 330 -16.09 -11.84 10.72
CA GLU A 330 -17.50 -11.85 11.10
C GLU A 330 -18.43 -11.24 10.06
N TRP A 331 -17.88 -10.76 8.94
CA TRP A 331 -18.68 -10.15 7.89
C TRP A 331 -19.49 -11.20 7.14
N VAL A 332 -20.72 -10.83 6.82
CA VAL A 332 -21.68 -11.65 6.07
C VAL A 332 -22.16 -10.91 4.83
N TRP A 333 -22.79 -11.63 3.94
CA TRP A 333 -23.39 -11.07 2.73
C TRP A 333 -24.29 -9.87 3.05
N GLY A 334 -24.01 -8.76 2.40
CA GLY A 334 -24.71 -7.49 2.61
C GLY A 334 -23.97 -6.47 3.47
N ASP A 335 -23.00 -6.89 4.29
CA ASP A 335 -22.31 -5.97 5.19
C ASP A 335 -21.59 -4.84 4.45
N ILE A 336 -20.97 -5.13 3.29
CA ILE A 336 -20.36 -4.10 2.44
C ILE A 336 -21.34 -3.00 2.05
N PHE A 337 -22.62 -3.34 1.85
CA PHE A 337 -23.65 -2.36 1.47
C PHE A 337 -24.16 -1.54 2.64
N ASN A 338 -24.02 -2.06 3.85
CA ASN A 338 -24.41 -1.39 5.07
C ASN A 338 -23.29 -0.48 5.62
N THR A 339 -22.12 -0.50 5.02
CA THR A 339 -21.05 0.44 5.37
C THR A 339 -21.35 1.81 4.75
N ALA A 340 -21.03 2.88 5.45
CA ALA A 340 -20.97 4.25 4.90
C ALA A 340 -19.81 4.38 3.90
N ALA A 341 -19.74 3.49 2.93
CA ALA A 341 -18.56 3.21 2.10
C ALA A 341 -18.33 4.24 0.98
N ASP A 342 -19.03 5.33 0.96
CA ASP A 342 -18.77 6.44 0.05
C ASP A 342 -17.82 7.45 0.68
N GLU A 343 -17.67 7.42 2.01
CA GLU A 343 -16.72 8.22 2.76
C GLU A 343 -15.60 7.34 3.30
N VAL A 344 -14.38 7.77 3.11
CA VAL A 344 -13.18 7.12 3.66
C VAL A 344 -12.65 7.98 4.77
N ILE A 345 -12.70 7.46 5.99
CA ILE A 345 -12.02 8.11 7.11
C ILE A 345 -10.52 7.90 6.91
N ARG A 346 -9.79 8.99 6.81
CA ARG A 346 -8.33 9.03 6.76
C ARG A 346 -7.82 9.88 7.89
N TYR A 347 -6.61 9.62 8.28
CA TYR A 347 -5.91 10.47 9.24
C TYR A 347 -4.89 11.30 8.49
N LYS A 348 -5.00 12.61 8.64
CA LYS A 348 -4.09 13.59 8.04
C LYS A 348 -3.38 14.34 9.15
N PHE A 349 -2.11 14.58 8.96
CA PHE A 349 -1.40 15.48 9.83
C PHE A 349 -1.57 16.92 9.32
N ILE A 350 -2.10 17.80 10.15
CA ILE A 350 -2.23 19.22 9.87
C ILE A 350 -1.29 19.99 10.80
N GLU A 351 -0.47 20.86 10.21
CA GLU A 351 0.46 21.68 10.98
C GLU A 351 -0.32 22.59 11.93
N GLY A 352 0.03 22.52 13.22
CA GLY A 352 -0.67 23.25 14.29
C GLY A 352 -1.84 22.50 14.93
N GLU A 353 -2.35 21.44 14.32
CA GLU A 353 -3.49 20.67 14.85
C GLU A 353 -3.09 19.23 15.23
N GLY A 354 -2.04 18.68 14.60
CA GLY A 354 -1.61 17.31 14.79
C GLY A 354 -2.29 16.33 13.83
N VAL A 355 -2.53 15.09 14.27
CA VAL A 355 -3.23 14.09 13.49
C VAL A 355 -4.72 14.24 13.66
N VAL A 356 -5.40 14.63 12.58
CA VAL A 356 -6.85 14.83 12.54
C VAL A 356 -7.50 13.79 11.65
N GLU A 357 -8.74 13.50 11.92
CA GLU A 357 -9.59 12.69 11.08
C GLU A 357 -10.13 13.53 9.92
N VAL A 358 -9.99 13.05 8.70
CA VAL A 358 -10.47 13.73 7.49
C VAL A 358 -11.35 12.75 6.74
N THR A 359 -12.55 13.17 6.43
CA THR A 359 -13.41 12.44 5.50
C THR A 359 -13.02 12.79 4.08
N THR A 360 -12.73 11.81 3.27
CA THR A 360 -12.42 12.00 1.85
C THR A 360 -13.39 11.19 1.01
N ASP A 361 -13.60 11.59 -0.22
CA ASP A 361 -14.32 10.76 -1.17
C ASP A 361 -13.54 9.47 -1.46
N LYS A 362 -14.20 8.53 -2.14
CA LYS A 362 -13.61 7.23 -2.50
C LYS A 362 -12.40 7.31 -3.43
N PHE A 363 -12.14 8.46 -4.03
CA PHE A 363 -11.00 8.70 -4.93
C PHE A 363 -9.87 9.46 -4.24
N GLY A 364 -10.09 9.94 -3.01
CA GLY A 364 -9.13 10.72 -2.26
C GLY A 364 -9.11 12.19 -2.66
N GLU A 365 -10.14 12.67 -3.34
CA GLU A 365 -10.37 14.09 -3.57
C GLU A 365 -10.99 14.67 -2.30
N GLU A 366 -10.44 15.75 -1.80
CA GLU A 366 -10.97 16.50 -0.65
C GLU A 366 -12.13 17.36 -1.18
N GLU A 367 -13.30 17.33 -0.50
CA GLU A 367 -14.37 18.31 -0.74
C GLU A 367 -13.98 19.71 -0.26
#